data_1907181bb067c41e284023cc067490ca
#
_entry.id   1907181bb067c41e284023cc067490ca
#
_cell.length_a   1.000
_cell.length_b   1.000
_cell.length_c   1.000
_cell.angle_alpha   90.00
_cell.angle_beta   90.00
_cell.angle_gamma   90.00
#
_symmetry.space_group_name_H-M   'P 1'
#
loop_
_entity.id
_entity.type
_entity.pdbx_description
1 polymer ?
#
loop_
_entity_poly.entity_id
_entity_poly.type
_entity_poly.pdbx_seq_one_letter_code
_entity_poly.pdbx_strand_id
1 'polypeptide(L)'
;ISMLESCDPEEVFTTEIQQIIRTTLSTFPEQTQLIFEMSRFDNKSNKEIADELGLSVKSIEYHITKVLKALRVSLKDYLPIFYFFFFFK
;
A
#
# COMPACT_ATOMS: atom_id res chain seq x y z
N ILE A 1 -2.31 -24.53 10.46
CA ILE A 1 -3.60 -24.58 11.09
C ILE A 1 -4.14 -23.21 11.40
N SER A 2 -3.34 -22.43 12.06
CA SER A 2 -3.80 -21.11 12.38
C SER A 2 -4.12 -20.32 11.14
N MET A 3 -3.53 -20.65 10.04
CA MET A 3 -3.80 -19.92 8.82
C MET A 3 -5.20 -20.15 8.32
N LEU A 4 -5.84 -21.21 8.76
CA LEU A 4 -7.21 -21.42 8.39
C LEU A 4 -8.13 -20.44 9.08
N GLU A 5 -7.71 -19.93 10.20
CA GLU A 5 -8.49 -18.99 10.96
C GLU A 5 -8.22 -17.58 10.53
N SER A 6 -7.28 -17.44 9.64
CA SER A 6 -6.79 -16.14 9.26
C SER A 6 -7.67 -15.57 8.17
N CYS A 7 -8.67 -14.82 8.56
CA CYS A 7 -9.49 -14.11 7.60
C CYS A 7 -9.10 -12.66 7.52
N ASP A 8 -8.18 -12.28 8.35
CA ASP A 8 -7.71 -10.91 8.43
C ASP A 8 -6.77 -10.65 7.23
N PRO A 9 -7.02 -9.60 6.45
CA PRO A 9 -6.11 -9.29 5.33
C PRO A 9 -4.66 -9.18 5.75
N GLU A 10 -4.40 -8.74 6.97
CA GLU A 10 -3.03 -8.60 7.42
C GLU A 10 -2.32 -9.93 7.52
N GLU A 11 -3.06 -10.98 7.76
CA GLU A 11 -2.44 -12.28 7.92
C GLU A 11 -2.21 -13.00 6.60
N VAL A 12 -2.72 -12.42 5.52
CA VAL A 12 -2.41 -12.93 4.20
C VAL A 12 -0.95 -12.66 3.88
N PHE A 13 -0.40 -11.61 4.48
CA PHE A 13 0.96 -11.21 4.21
C PHE A 13 1.91 -11.86 5.20
N THR A 14 2.84 -12.66 4.70
CA THR A 14 3.86 -13.25 5.54
C THR A 14 4.81 -12.16 6.03
N THR A 15 5.62 -12.51 7.01
CA THR A 15 6.63 -11.58 7.51
C THR A 15 7.54 -11.12 6.38
N GLU A 16 7.88 -12.03 5.49
CA GLU A 16 8.75 -11.71 4.38
C GLU A 16 8.13 -10.65 3.48
N ILE A 17 6.85 -10.82 3.16
CA ILE A 17 6.16 -9.87 2.30
C ILE A 17 6.05 -8.52 2.98
N GLN A 18 5.73 -8.52 4.27
CA GLN A 18 5.66 -7.28 5.03
C GLN A 18 7.00 -6.55 5.02
N GLN A 19 8.07 -7.32 5.15
CA GLN A 19 9.40 -6.74 5.13
C GLN A 19 9.70 -6.08 3.78
N ILE A 20 9.31 -6.75 2.71
CA ILE A 20 9.52 -6.20 1.37
C ILE A 20 8.75 -4.90 1.22
N ILE A 21 7.51 -4.87 1.67
CA ILE A 21 6.70 -3.68 1.57
C ILE A 21 7.32 -2.53 2.36
N ARG A 22 7.75 -2.81 3.58
CA ARG A 22 8.35 -1.76 4.41
C ARG A 22 9.63 -1.24 3.80
N THR A 23 10.46 -2.14 3.30
CA THR A 23 11.71 -1.74 2.69
C THR A 23 11.46 -0.86 1.47
N THR A 24 10.50 -1.26 0.65
CA THR A 24 10.17 -0.48 -0.53
C THR A 24 9.65 0.90 -0.14
N LEU A 25 8.75 0.94 0.83
CA LEU A 25 8.19 2.21 1.27
C LEU A 25 9.26 3.13 1.85
N SER A 26 10.23 2.54 2.53
CA SER A 26 11.27 3.36 3.18
C SER A 26 12.12 4.13 2.19
N THR A 27 12.07 3.79 0.91
CA THR A 27 12.83 4.52 -0.10
C THR A 27 12.10 5.78 -0.55
N PHE A 28 10.88 5.98 -0.10
CA PHE A 28 10.10 7.16 -0.48
C PHE A 28 10.09 8.19 0.63
N PRO A 29 9.83 9.47 0.29
CA PRO A 29 9.71 10.50 1.31
C PRO A 29 8.58 10.19 2.29
N GLU A 30 8.66 10.75 3.48
CA GLU A 30 7.66 10.50 4.51
C GLU A 30 6.25 10.82 4.05
N GLN A 31 6.10 11.90 3.30
CA GLN A 31 4.77 12.26 2.83
C GLN A 31 4.19 11.19 1.93
N THR A 32 5.01 10.64 1.04
CA THR A 32 4.56 9.59 0.16
C THR A 32 4.16 8.36 0.96
N GLN A 33 4.95 8.01 1.95
CA GLN A 33 4.63 6.86 2.81
C GLN A 33 3.31 7.08 3.53
N LEU A 34 3.12 8.28 4.06
CA LEU A 34 1.89 8.60 4.79
C LEU A 34 0.68 8.49 3.87
N ILE A 35 0.79 9.03 2.67
CA ILE A 35 -0.32 8.99 1.72
C ILE A 35 -0.69 7.56 1.40
N PHE A 36 0.30 6.72 1.17
CA PHE A 36 0.05 5.33 0.85
C PHE A 36 -0.62 4.61 2.01
N GLU A 37 -0.16 4.86 3.23
CA GLU A 37 -0.75 4.23 4.40
C GLU A 37 -2.19 4.67 4.59
N MET A 38 -2.47 5.95 4.40
CA MET A 38 -3.84 6.43 4.55
C MET A 38 -4.75 5.80 3.52
N SER A 39 -4.23 5.59 2.32
CA SER A 39 -5.04 5.03 1.25
C SER A 39 -5.30 3.54 1.44
N ARG A 40 -4.25 2.78 1.80
CA ARG A 40 -4.35 1.32 1.80
C ARG A 40 -4.65 0.71 3.16
N PHE A 41 -4.21 1.37 4.22
CA PHE A 41 -4.40 0.79 5.55
C PHE A 41 -5.48 1.51 6.33
N ASP A 42 -5.63 2.80 6.15
CA ASP A 42 -6.70 3.55 6.80
C ASP A 42 -7.95 3.62 5.94
N ASN A 43 -7.86 3.12 4.72
CA ASN A 43 -9.00 3.02 3.82
C ASN A 43 -9.65 4.36 3.51
N LYS A 44 -8.85 5.40 3.42
CA LYS A 44 -9.36 6.73 3.08
C LYS A 44 -9.38 6.92 1.58
N SER A 45 -10.34 7.71 1.12
CA SER A 45 -10.42 8.03 -0.29
C SER A 45 -9.35 9.07 -0.64
N ASN A 46 -9.05 9.16 -1.93
CA ASN A 46 -8.08 10.14 -2.38
C ASN A 46 -8.51 11.56 -2.01
N LYS A 47 -9.79 11.82 -2.07
CA LYS A 47 -10.29 13.13 -1.73
C LYS A 47 -10.10 13.42 -0.25
N GLU A 48 -10.38 12.44 0.58
CA GLU A 48 -10.18 12.61 2.02
C GLU A 48 -8.72 12.88 2.35
N ILE A 49 -7.84 12.14 1.71
CA ILE A 49 -6.41 12.34 1.95
C ILE A 49 -5.99 13.72 1.48
N ALA A 50 -6.46 14.11 0.31
CA ALA A 50 -6.12 15.43 -0.23
C ALA A 50 -6.58 16.53 0.70
N ASP A 51 -7.80 16.40 1.22
CA ASP A 51 -8.32 17.40 2.12
C ASP A 51 -7.51 17.48 3.42
N GLU A 52 -7.14 16.34 3.96
CA GLU A 52 -6.39 16.33 5.21
C GLU A 52 -4.99 16.91 5.07
N LEU A 53 -4.37 16.67 3.93
CA LEU A 53 -2.99 17.08 3.73
C LEU A 53 -2.84 18.39 2.97
N GLY A 54 -3.96 18.96 2.54
CA GLY A 54 -3.89 20.21 1.79
C GLY A 54 -3.29 20.04 0.42
N LEU A 55 -3.52 18.90 -0.22
CA LEU A 55 -2.98 18.60 -1.53
C LEU A 55 -4.10 18.37 -2.52
N SER A 56 -3.75 18.33 -3.80
CA SER A 56 -4.73 18.04 -4.82
C SER A 56 -4.93 16.53 -4.94
N VAL A 57 -6.09 16.12 -5.45
CA VAL A 57 -6.35 14.71 -5.67
C VAL A 57 -5.33 14.13 -6.65
N LYS A 58 -4.96 14.91 -7.65
CA LYS A 58 -3.97 14.45 -8.62
C LYS A 58 -2.63 14.17 -7.96
N SER A 59 -2.25 15.00 -7.00
CA SER A 59 -1.01 14.77 -6.27
C SER A 59 -1.08 13.48 -5.49
N ILE A 60 -2.23 13.20 -4.85
CA ILE A 60 -2.41 11.97 -4.12
C ILE A 60 -2.26 10.77 -5.07
N GLU A 61 -2.94 10.83 -6.22
CA GLU A 61 -2.85 9.75 -7.19
C GLU A 61 -1.42 9.52 -7.66
N TYR A 62 -0.68 10.60 -7.85
CA TYR A 62 0.70 10.51 -8.28
C TYR A 62 1.55 9.75 -7.25
N HIS A 63 1.40 10.11 -5.99
CA HIS A 63 2.17 9.44 -4.94
C HIS A 63 1.82 7.97 -4.85
N ILE A 64 0.53 7.65 -4.89
CA ILE A 64 0.10 6.26 -4.78
C ILE A 64 0.60 5.45 -5.97
N THR A 65 0.52 6.02 -7.17
CA THR A 65 0.96 5.32 -8.37
C THR A 65 2.45 5.01 -8.32
N LYS A 66 3.25 5.95 -7.82
CA LYS A 66 4.69 5.72 -7.71
C LYS A 66 4.98 4.55 -6.78
N VAL A 67 4.29 4.49 -5.65
CA VAL A 67 4.51 3.41 -4.70
C VAL A 67 4.08 2.08 -5.31
N LEU A 68 2.92 2.07 -5.97
CA LEU A 68 2.43 0.85 -6.58
C LEU A 68 3.38 0.31 -7.64
N LYS A 69 3.97 1.20 -8.42
CA LYS A 69 4.93 0.76 -9.42
C LYS A 69 6.16 0.13 -8.77
N ALA A 70 6.63 0.74 -7.69
CA ALA A 70 7.78 0.19 -6.99
C ALA A 70 7.44 -1.16 -6.37
N LEU A 71 6.25 -1.28 -5.79
CA LEU A 71 5.83 -2.53 -5.18
C LEU A 71 5.66 -3.62 -6.23
N ARG A 72 5.24 -3.26 -7.43
CA ARG A 72 5.11 -4.24 -8.49
C ARG A 72 6.45 -4.91 -8.78
N VAL A 73 7.51 -4.13 -8.77
CA VAL A 73 8.84 -4.67 -8.98
C VAL A 73 9.29 -5.48 -7.77
N SER A 74 9.10 -4.94 -6.58
CA SER A 74 9.54 -5.61 -5.36
C SER A 74 8.80 -6.91 -5.11
N LEU A 75 7.53 -6.97 -5.47
CA LEU A 75 6.69 -8.12 -5.21
C LEU A 75 6.41 -8.93 -6.46
N LYS A 76 7.29 -8.88 -7.44
CA LYS A 76 7.04 -9.56 -8.70
C LYS A 76 6.84 -11.05 -8.53
N ASP A 77 7.47 -11.64 -7.51
CA ASP A 77 7.30 -13.06 -7.24
C ASP A 77 6.05 -13.36 -6.43
N TYR A 78 5.32 -12.31 -6.06
CA TYR A 78 4.11 -12.43 -5.26
C TYR A 78 2.97 -11.69 -5.95
N LEU A 79 2.83 -11.90 -7.25
CA LEU A 79 1.85 -11.15 -8.03
C LEU A 79 0.43 -11.21 -7.46
N PRO A 80 -0.05 -12.35 -6.96
CA PRO A 80 -1.40 -12.35 -6.39
C PRO A 80 -1.54 -11.35 -5.25
N ILE A 81 -0.50 -11.20 -4.44
CA ILE A 81 -0.53 -10.23 -3.34
C ILE A 81 -0.54 -8.82 -3.90
N PHE A 82 0.23 -8.59 -4.97
CA PHE A 82 0.26 -7.28 -5.59
C PHE A 82 -1.13 -6.90 -6.11
N TYR A 83 -1.81 -7.84 -6.74
CA TYR A 83 -3.15 -7.56 -7.23
C TYR A 83 -4.10 -7.25 -6.10
N PHE A 84 -3.92 -7.88 -4.96
CA PHE A 84 -4.73 -7.56 -3.80
C PHE A 84 -4.59 -6.08 -3.45
N PHE A 85 -3.37 -5.60 -3.41
CA PHE A 85 -3.12 -4.19 -3.14
C PHE A 85 -3.71 -3.30 -4.23
N PHE A 86 -3.58 -3.73 -5.46
CA PHE A 86 -3.90 -2.88 -6.59
C PHE A 86 -5.39 -2.77 -6.83
N PHE A 87 -6.09 -3.87 -6.68
CA PHE A 87 -7.50 -3.90 -7.01
C PHE A 87 -8.43 -3.92 -5.82
N PHE A 88 -7.94 -4.26 -4.68
CA PHE A 88 -8.78 -4.45 -3.53
C PHE A 88 -9.28 -3.16 -2.94
N LYS A 89 -8.73 -2.12 -3.23
CA LYS A 89 -9.16 -0.90 -2.64
C LYS A 89 -10.67 -0.63 -2.79
#